data_ecea8c17cb3f8b8f2646fe12e6314a91
#
_entry.id   ecea8c17cb3f8b8f2646fe12e6314a91
#
_cell.length_a   1.000
_cell.length_b   1.000
_cell.length_c   1.000
_cell.angle_alpha   90.00
_cell.angle_beta   90.00
_cell.angle_gamma   90.00
#
_symmetry.space_group_name_H-M   'P 1'
#
loop_
_entity.id
_entity.type
_entity.pdbx_description
1 polymer ?
#
loop_
_entity_poly.entity_id
_entity_poly.type
_entity_poly.pdbx_seq_one_letter_code
_entity_poly.pdbx_strand_id
1 'polypeptide(L)'
;MISDAIVNPRRQIMRSSGFWIDKTMDDFMAKVTLETPDKEALVAYRHDQGLPQRLTYLELAQQVNLAAQALHRIGVKHGDVVSVQLPNWWEFVVITLACGRIGAVMNPLMHIFRERELIYMIGFAKSKVLFIPKKYRDFDFEKMVQGMRADLPELSHVVVVDGLAANSFDSFLNAEDLDPRLFSPVSSKALSPDDLAVLMFTSGTTGSPKGVMHTNNTLVSCMNALSHRFGVGQDDVYLASTPVGHMTGYVAVVLIGLRNGGKVVLQDFWDAKQGVAIMVAEEVSYFAASTPFLTDICEVVESQNRRLPHLRSFLCGGAPIPPVLIDRARDRVGISVCSLWGMTEILSGTLTEPARSFDKSSTSDGRALEGMDILIVNEEGHPVQNGQTGRLWVRGAQVFMGYFKLPNTQVFHADGWFDSGDLAFKDDDGYIRITGRTKDVLIRGGENVPVVEIESLLLQHPAVKGVSIVGYPDLRLGERACAFVVLRESKSFNLDDLQSYMAESKVAKQYWPERIEVVEQLPVTPSGKIQKFKLKEIAKKFAA
;
A
#
# COMPACT_ATOMS: atom_id res chain seq x y z
N MET A 1 13.97 5.15 -20.52
CA MET A 1 13.99 6.58 -20.20
C MET A 1 12.55 7.09 -20.11
N ILE A 2 12.22 7.77 -19.00
CA ILE A 2 10.89 8.36 -18.78
C ILE A 2 10.90 9.75 -19.43
N SER A 3 10.73 9.81 -20.74
CA SER A 3 10.62 11.11 -21.43
C SER A 3 9.57 11.00 -22.54
N ASP A 4 8.49 11.74 -22.41
CA ASP A 4 7.52 11.93 -23.48
C ASP A 4 6.79 13.29 -23.36
N ALA A 5 5.95 13.60 -24.33
CA ALA A 5 5.23 14.86 -24.44
C ALA A 5 4.26 15.12 -23.26
N ILE A 6 3.83 14.10 -22.53
CA ILE A 6 2.93 14.23 -21.38
C ILE A 6 3.74 14.46 -20.09
N VAL A 7 4.85 13.76 -19.92
CA VAL A 7 5.66 13.78 -18.69
C VAL A 7 6.49 15.07 -18.56
N ASN A 8 7.05 15.56 -19.65
CA ASN A 8 7.94 16.74 -19.61
C ASN A 8 7.25 18.04 -19.16
N PRO A 9 6.04 18.39 -19.65
CA PRO A 9 5.29 19.55 -19.13
C PRO A 9 4.96 19.41 -17.66
N ARG A 10 4.56 18.22 -17.20
CA ARG A 10 4.27 17.95 -15.79
C ARG A 10 5.51 18.19 -14.90
N ARG A 11 6.69 17.73 -15.32
CA ARG A 11 7.95 17.97 -14.59
C ARG A 11 8.21 19.46 -14.36
N GLN A 12 8.02 20.28 -15.38
CA GLN A 12 8.21 21.71 -15.27
C GLN A 12 7.20 22.35 -14.32
N ILE A 13 5.92 22.00 -14.44
CA ILE A 13 4.85 22.53 -13.58
C ILE A 13 5.10 22.15 -12.11
N MET A 14 5.42 20.91 -11.82
CA MET A 14 5.61 20.44 -10.45
C MET A 14 6.82 21.09 -9.76
N ARG A 15 7.88 21.38 -10.51
CA ARG A 15 9.04 22.13 -10.00
C ARG A 15 8.71 23.60 -9.76
N SER A 16 8.10 24.28 -10.73
CA SER A 16 7.74 25.70 -10.58
C SER A 16 6.73 25.94 -9.46
N SER A 17 5.89 24.95 -9.15
CA SER A 17 4.93 24.97 -8.03
C SER A 17 5.54 24.53 -6.69
N GLY A 18 6.81 24.13 -6.65
CA GLY A 18 7.50 23.70 -5.43
C GLY A 18 7.12 22.32 -4.91
N PHE A 19 6.30 21.54 -5.64
CA PHE A 19 5.94 20.17 -5.23
C PHE A 19 7.07 19.17 -5.49
N TRP A 20 7.89 19.38 -6.53
CA TRP A 20 9.09 18.62 -6.78
C TRP A 20 10.31 19.44 -6.37
N ILE A 21 10.95 19.01 -5.29
CA ILE A 21 12.07 19.72 -4.67
C ILE A 21 13.43 19.17 -5.07
N ASP A 22 13.45 18.24 -6.02
CA ASP A 22 14.64 17.61 -6.58
C ASP A 22 15.60 17.03 -5.52
N LYS A 23 15.04 16.31 -4.54
CA LYS A 23 15.75 15.56 -3.51
C LYS A 23 15.49 14.06 -3.63
N THR A 24 16.52 13.28 -3.33
CA THR A 24 16.45 11.82 -3.24
C THR A 24 16.28 11.37 -1.79
N MET A 25 15.91 10.11 -1.56
CA MET A 25 15.92 9.52 -0.21
C MET A 25 17.33 9.53 0.39
N ASP A 26 18.38 9.36 -0.42
CA ASP A 26 19.77 9.41 0.05
C ASP A 26 20.15 10.80 0.58
N ASP A 27 19.66 11.90 -0.04
CA ASP A 27 19.84 13.26 0.47
C ASP A 27 19.24 13.44 1.88
N PHE A 28 18.04 12.89 2.12
CA PHE A 28 17.40 12.96 3.43
C PHE A 28 18.12 12.09 4.46
N MET A 29 18.50 10.87 4.09
CA MET A 29 19.24 9.98 4.99
C MET A 29 20.59 10.56 5.38
N ALA A 30 21.32 11.15 4.45
CA ALA A 30 22.59 11.82 4.72
C ALA A 30 22.42 12.97 5.72
N LYS A 31 21.38 13.81 5.53
CA LYS A 31 21.05 14.92 6.45
C LYS A 31 20.73 14.41 7.85
N VAL A 32 19.78 13.48 7.97
CA VAL A 32 19.31 12.97 9.27
C VAL A 32 20.43 12.24 10.02
N THR A 33 21.24 11.43 9.32
CA THR A 33 22.37 10.75 9.93
C THR A 33 23.41 11.73 10.49
N LEU A 34 23.62 12.86 9.81
CA LEU A 34 24.55 13.91 10.28
C LEU A 34 23.98 14.66 11.51
N GLU A 35 22.67 14.94 11.51
CA GLU A 35 22.03 15.73 12.57
C GLU A 35 21.74 14.90 13.83
N THR A 36 21.41 13.61 13.68
CA THR A 36 20.98 12.73 14.78
C THR A 36 21.55 11.31 14.68
N PRO A 37 22.91 11.14 14.66
CA PRO A 37 23.56 9.84 14.43
C PRO A 37 23.16 8.76 15.44
N ASP A 38 23.04 9.12 16.70
CA ASP A 38 22.80 8.18 17.82
C ASP A 38 21.31 7.91 18.08
N LYS A 39 20.41 8.57 17.34
CA LYS A 39 18.97 8.34 17.46
C LYS A 39 18.60 6.99 16.86
N GLU A 40 17.70 6.24 17.55
CA GLU A 40 17.10 5.03 16.97
C GLU A 40 16.37 5.36 15.66
N ALA A 41 16.82 4.74 14.57
CA ALA A 41 16.20 4.85 13.25
C ALA A 41 15.23 3.70 13.00
N LEU A 42 15.60 2.48 13.43
CA LEU A 42 14.92 1.27 13.05
C LEU A 42 14.90 0.26 14.19
N VAL A 43 13.71 -0.30 14.46
CA VAL A 43 13.50 -1.39 15.41
C VAL A 43 12.71 -2.48 14.69
N ALA A 44 13.25 -3.68 14.58
CA ALA A 44 12.63 -4.78 13.82
C ALA A 44 12.28 -5.95 14.73
N TYR A 45 10.99 -6.23 14.87
CA TYR A 45 10.44 -7.37 15.56
C TYR A 45 10.20 -8.52 14.59
N ARG A 46 10.83 -9.66 14.83
CA ARG A 46 10.61 -10.90 14.09
C ARG A 46 9.91 -11.91 14.98
N HIS A 47 8.93 -12.62 14.42
CA HIS A 47 8.13 -13.62 15.16
C HIS A 47 8.96 -14.84 15.63
N ASP A 48 10.12 -15.08 15.03
CA ASP A 48 11.05 -16.18 15.31
C ASP A 48 12.22 -15.76 16.21
N GLN A 49 12.29 -14.48 16.62
CA GLN A 49 13.35 -13.94 17.47
C GLN A 49 12.78 -13.39 18.78
N GLY A 50 13.52 -13.58 19.89
CA GLY A 50 13.08 -13.15 21.21
C GLY A 50 13.19 -11.64 21.45
N LEU A 51 14.22 -10.99 20.86
CA LEU A 51 14.49 -9.56 21.01
C LEU A 51 14.51 -8.88 19.63
N PRO A 52 14.04 -7.62 19.55
CA PRO A 52 14.10 -6.89 18.29
C PRO A 52 15.52 -6.48 17.93
N GLN A 53 15.83 -6.45 16.64
CA GLN A 53 17.01 -5.79 16.11
C GLN A 53 16.81 -4.28 16.19
N ARG A 54 17.79 -3.54 16.73
CA ARG A 54 17.77 -2.08 16.84
C ARG A 54 18.96 -1.48 16.10
N LEU A 55 18.72 -0.41 15.36
CA LEU A 55 19.75 0.34 14.64
C LEU A 55 19.54 1.84 14.86
N THR A 56 20.60 2.53 15.23
CA THR A 56 20.67 4.00 15.19
C THR A 56 20.77 4.47 13.73
N TYR A 57 20.62 5.77 13.49
CA TYR A 57 20.80 6.34 12.14
C TYR A 57 22.22 6.11 11.62
N LEU A 58 23.23 6.19 12.49
CA LEU A 58 24.62 5.91 12.11
C LEU A 58 24.83 4.43 11.74
N GLU A 59 24.34 3.52 12.56
CA GLU A 59 24.43 2.08 12.28
C GLU A 59 23.68 1.69 11.00
N LEU A 60 22.47 2.23 10.81
CA LEU A 60 21.71 2.04 9.58
C LEU A 60 22.49 2.55 8.36
N ALA A 61 23.08 3.74 8.44
CA ALA A 61 23.89 4.29 7.35
C ALA A 61 25.12 3.45 7.04
N GLN A 62 25.77 2.85 8.05
CA GLN A 62 26.89 1.91 7.87
C GLN A 62 26.45 0.63 7.15
N GLN A 63 25.33 0.03 7.53
CA GLN A 63 24.77 -1.14 6.85
C GLN A 63 24.39 -0.82 5.39
N VAL A 64 23.82 0.35 5.15
CA VAL A 64 23.49 0.84 3.80
C VAL A 64 24.76 1.03 2.96
N ASN A 65 25.85 1.54 3.55
CA ASN A 65 27.14 1.68 2.86
C ASN A 65 27.70 0.33 2.42
N LEU A 66 27.71 -0.64 3.33
CA LEU A 66 28.17 -2.01 3.03
C LEU A 66 27.33 -2.63 1.90
N ALA A 67 26.00 -2.54 2.00
CA ALA A 67 25.10 -3.09 0.99
C ALA A 67 25.26 -2.41 -0.38
N ALA A 68 25.44 -1.08 -0.41
CA ALA A 68 25.67 -0.34 -1.65
C ALA A 68 26.99 -0.75 -2.33
N GLN A 69 28.09 -0.88 -1.56
CA GLN A 69 29.37 -1.37 -2.06
C GLN A 69 29.26 -2.82 -2.56
N ALA A 70 28.58 -3.69 -1.79
CA ALA A 70 28.35 -5.08 -2.17
C ALA A 70 27.54 -5.21 -3.46
N LEU A 71 26.47 -4.42 -3.64
CA LEU A 71 25.71 -4.36 -4.90
C LEU A 71 26.59 -3.93 -6.07
N HIS A 72 27.40 -2.89 -5.88
CA HIS A 72 28.34 -2.43 -6.90
C HIS A 72 29.37 -3.51 -7.26
N ARG A 73 29.95 -4.21 -6.26
CA ARG A 73 30.90 -5.29 -6.44
C ARG A 73 30.38 -6.44 -7.30
N ILE A 74 29.09 -6.81 -7.12
CA ILE A 74 28.46 -7.84 -7.97
C ILE A 74 27.98 -7.30 -9.31
N GLY A 75 28.38 -6.06 -9.65
CA GLY A 75 28.17 -5.45 -10.96
C GLY A 75 26.80 -4.79 -11.15
N VAL A 76 26.05 -4.49 -10.08
CA VAL A 76 24.82 -3.66 -10.18
C VAL A 76 25.20 -2.23 -10.54
N LYS A 77 24.52 -1.68 -11.54
CA LYS A 77 24.75 -0.33 -12.06
C LYS A 77 23.50 0.51 -11.92
N HIS A 78 23.65 1.81 -12.11
CA HIS A 78 22.54 2.74 -12.23
C HIS A 78 21.48 2.25 -13.23
N GLY A 79 20.23 2.21 -12.81
CA GLY A 79 19.09 1.74 -13.61
C GLY A 79 18.89 0.22 -13.65
N ASP A 80 19.81 -0.59 -13.11
CA ASP A 80 19.58 -2.03 -12.94
C ASP A 80 18.49 -2.28 -11.89
N VAL A 81 17.65 -3.28 -12.13
CA VAL A 81 16.56 -3.63 -11.19
C VAL A 81 17.05 -4.65 -10.16
N VAL A 82 16.78 -4.33 -8.89
CA VAL A 82 17.01 -5.18 -7.73
C VAL A 82 15.66 -5.57 -7.14
N SER A 83 15.31 -6.86 -7.21
CA SER A 83 14.09 -7.41 -6.63
C SER A 83 14.30 -7.84 -5.19
N VAL A 84 13.35 -7.52 -4.32
CA VAL A 84 13.41 -7.85 -2.90
C VAL A 84 12.10 -8.46 -2.45
N GLN A 85 12.13 -9.74 -2.11
CA GLN A 85 11.00 -10.50 -1.59
C GLN A 85 11.27 -10.85 -0.11
N LEU A 86 11.28 -9.85 0.76
CA LEU A 86 11.48 -10.03 2.19
C LEU A 86 10.21 -9.65 2.98
N PRO A 87 9.96 -10.25 4.15
CA PRO A 87 9.02 -9.72 5.13
C PRO A 87 9.44 -8.32 5.61
N ASN A 88 8.75 -7.77 6.61
CA ASN A 88 9.10 -6.50 7.23
C ASN A 88 10.35 -6.68 8.12
N TRP A 89 11.47 -6.95 7.49
CA TRP A 89 12.76 -7.16 8.13
C TRP A 89 13.67 -5.95 7.90
N TRP A 90 14.65 -5.76 8.78
CA TRP A 90 15.55 -4.61 8.70
C TRP A 90 16.41 -4.62 7.43
N GLU A 91 16.73 -5.81 6.89
CA GLU A 91 17.48 -6.00 5.65
C GLU A 91 16.75 -5.42 4.44
N PHE A 92 15.41 -5.49 4.42
CA PHE A 92 14.60 -4.83 3.37
C PHE A 92 14.88 -3.33 3.32
N VAL A 93 14.96 -2.69 4.49
CA VAL A 93 15.22 -1.24 4.60
C VAL A 93 16.64 -0.90 4.13
N VAL A 94 17.63 -1.68 4.57
CA VAL A 94 19.03 -1.51 4.16
C VAL A 94 19.17 -1.64 2.65
N ILE A 95 18.62 -2.70 2.05
CA ILE A 95 18.69 -2.93 0.60
C ILE A 95 17.99 -1.80 -0.17
N THR A 96 16.82 -1.37 0.30
CA THR A 96 16.08 -0.25 -0.30
C THR A 96 16.93 1.02 -0.38
N LEU A 97 17.52 1.42 0.73
CA LEU A 97 18.35 2.63 0.81
C LEU A 97 19.66 2.47 0.00
N ALA A 98 20.25 1.27 0.01
CA ALA A 98 21.43 0.96 -0.81
C ALA A 98 21.13 1.07 -2.32
N CYS A 99 19.99 0.57 -2.78
CA CYS A 99 19.54 0.76 -4.17
C CYS A 99 19.43 2.24 -4.51
N GLY A 100 18.78 3.04 -3.65
CA GLY A 100 18.67 4.48 -3.82
C GLY A 100 20.03 5.18 -3.94
N ARG A 101 21.01 4.75 -3.13
CA ARG A 101 22.38 5.32 -3.11
C ARG A 101 23.18 5.08 -4.38
N ILE A 102 23.00 3.94 -5.03
CA ILE A 102 23.71 3.60 -6.29
C ILE A 102 22.88 3.87 -7.54
N GLY A 103 21.64 4.36 -7.40
CA GLY A 103 20.71 4.60 -8.50
C GLY A 103 20.14 3.31 -9.13
N ALA A 104 20.16 2.21 -8.41
CA ALA A 104 19.45 0.99 -8.81
C ALA A 104 17.95 1.14 -8.55
N VAL A 105 17.15 0.45 -9.36
CA VAL A 105 15.69 0.45 -9.26
C VAL A 105 15.25 -0.61 -8.27
N MET A 106 14.62 -0.17 -7.18
CA MET A 106 14.01 -1.09 -6.20
C MET A 106 12.75 -1.71 -6.77
N ASN A 107 12.65 -3.05 -6.75
CA ASN A 107 11.44 -3.78 -7.08
C ASN A 107 10.97 -4.58 -5.84
N PRO A 108 10.13 -3.97 -4.98
CA PRO A 108 9.62 -4.64 -3.79
C PRO A 108 8.56 -5.67 -4.18
N LEU A 109 8.74 -6.91 -3.74
CA LEU A 109 7.85 -8.03 -4.00
C LEU A 109 7.25 -8.54 -2.69
N MET A 110 5.95 -8.79 -2.70
CA MET A 110 5.31 -9.34 -1.50
C MET A 110 5.75 -10.78 -1.25
N HIS A 111 6.01 -11.10 0.02
CA HIS A 111 6.45 -12.43 0.46
C HIS A 111 5.45 -13.55 0.18
N ILE A 112 4.21 -13.23 -0.16
CA ILE A 112 3.18 -14.20 -0.53
C ILE A 112 3.25 -14.66 -1.99
N PHE A 113 3.96 -13.93 -2.86
CA PHE A 113 4.10 -14.34 -4.26
C PHE A 113 4.86 -15.65 -4.36
N ARG A 114 4.49 -16.45 -5.37
CA ARG A 114 5.08 -17.75 -5.64
C ARG A 114 5.65 -17.78 -7.04
N GLU A 115 6.09 -18.92 -7.50
CA GLU A 115 6.83 -19.10 -8.75
C GLU A 115 6.16 -18.38 -9.93
N ARG A 116 4.86 -18.53 -10.10
CA ARG A 116 4.12 -17.96 -11.24
C ARG A 116 4.22 -16.44 -11.30
N GLU A 117 3.95 -15.78 -10.19
CA GLU A 117 4.02 -14.32 -10.09
C GLU A 117 5.47 -13.84 -10.20
N LEU A 118 6.40 -14.53 -9.54
CA LEU A 118 7.80 -14.15 -9.49
C LEU A 118 8.49 -14.30 -10.85
N ILE A 119 8.29 -15.41 -11.56
CA ILE A 119 8.85 -15.62 -12.90
C ILE A 119 8.42 -14.46 -13.81
N TYR A 120 7.13 -14.12 -13.78
CA TYR A 120 6.64 -13.00 -14.57
C TYR A 120 7.24 -11.66 -14.15
N MET A 121 7.15 -11.28 -12.86
CA MET A 121 7.56 -9.96 -12.38
C MET A 121 9.07 -9.75 -12.51
N ILE A 122 9.88 -10.72 -12.10
CA ILE A 122 11.34 -10.67 -12.14
C ILE A 122 11.82 -10.68 -13.60
N GLY A 123 11.26 -11.56 -14.43
CA GLY A 123 11.60 -11.65 -15.86
C GLY A 123 11.17 -10.40 -16.63
N PHE A 124 9.95 -9.88 -16.39
CA PHE A 124 9.49 -8.65 -17.02
C PHE A 124 10.32 -7.44 -16.62
N ALA A 125 10.69 -7.33 -15.34
CA ALA A 125 11.57 -6.27 -14.83
C ALA A 125 13.03 -6.45 -15.28
N LYS A 126 13.43 -7.63 -15.74
CA LYS A 126 14.84 -8.02 -16.00
C LYS A 126 15.71 -7.81 -14.77
N SER A 127 15.22 -8.28 -13.63
CA SER A 127 15.93 -8.09 -12.37
C SER A 127 17.29 -8.79 -12.38
N LYS A 128 18.32 -8.08 -11.97
CA LYS A 128 19.69 -8.57 -11.92
C LYS A 128 20.01 -9.32 -10.64
N VAL A 129 19.42 -8.85 -9.54
CA VAL A 129 19.59 -9.43 -8.20
C VAL A 129 18.22 -9.68 -7.60
N LEU A 130 18.11 -10.78 -6.85
CA LEU A 130 16.93 -11.11 -6.03
C LEU A 130 17.38 -11.39 -4.60
N PHE A 131 16.79 -10.65 -3.64
CA PHE A 131 16.92 -10.92 -2.21
C PHE A 131 15.70 -11.68 -1.72
N ILE A 132 15.91 -12.77 -0.96
CA ILE A 132 14.86 -13.61 -0.37
C ILE A 132 15.23 -14.00 1.06
N PRO A 133 14.25 -14.37 1.93
CA PRO A 133 14.56 -15.09 3.15
C PRO A 133 14.93 -16.54 2.80
N LYS A 134 15.71 -17.22 3.61
CA LYS A 134 15.87 -18.67 3.49
C LYS A 134 14.53 -19.37 3.71
N LYS A 135 13.93 -19.08 4.85
CA LYS A 135 12.59 -19.53 5.23
C LYS A 135 11.84 -18.38 5.88
N TYR A 136 10.54 -18.36 5.70
CA TYR A 136 9.65 -17.47 6.44
C TYR A 136 8.36 -18.20 6.77
N ARG A 137 8.08 -18.31 8.06
CA ARG A 137 7.09 -19.25 8.58
C ARG A 137 7.43 -20.68 8.07
N ASP A 138 6.47 -21.41 7.55
CA ASP A 138 6.69 -22.81 7.08
C ASP A 138 7.14 -22.90 5.62
N PHE A 139 7.42 -21.76 4.95
CA PHE A 139 7.73 -21.74 3.53
C PHE A 139 9.23 -21.57 3.25
N ASP A 140 9.77 -22.42 2.38
CA ASP A 140 11.19 -22.43 1.95
C ASP A 140 11.35 -21.66 0.63
N PHE A 141 11.78 -20.40 0.74
CA PHE A 141 11.97 -19.50 -0.41
C PHE A 141 13.20 -19.86 -1.24
N GLU A 142 14.27 -20.34 -0.57
CA GLU A 142 15.48 -20.73 -1.27
C GLU A 142 15.21 -21.90 -2.22
N LYS A 143 14.51 -22.92 -1.75
CA LYS A 143 14.08 -24.06 -2.58
C LYS A 143 13.17 -23.63 -3.74
N MET A 144 12.23 -22.74 -3.50
CA MET A 144 11.36 -22.17 -4.53
C MET A 144 12.17 -21.49 -5.63
N VAL A 145 13.10 -20.60 -5.25
CA VAL A 145 13.91 -19.85 -6.23
C VAL A 145 14.85 -20.76 -7.01
N GLN A 146 15.43 -21.79 -6.38
CA GLN A 146 16.21 -22.80 -7.08
C GLN A 146 15.40 -23.48 -8.18
N GLY A 147 14.11 -23.80 -7.91
CA GLY A 147 13.21 -24.44 -8.88
C GLY A 147 12.89 -23.59 -10.11
N MET A 148 12.80 -22.27 -9.96
CA MET A 148 12.45 -21.35 -11.04
C MET A 148 13.66 -20.67 -11.71
N ARG A 149 14.87 -21.01 -11.32
CA ARG A 149 16.09 -20.33 -11.76
C ARG A 149 16.30 -20.38 -13.28
N ALA A 150 15.95 -21.50 -13.90
CA ALA A 150 16.06 -21.69 -15.35
C ALA A 150 15.14 -20.77 -16.17
N ASP A 151 14.02 -20.31 -15.59
CA ASP A 151 13.06 -19.41 -16.22
C ASP A 151 13.48 -17.93 -16.13
N LEU A 152 14.58 -17.63 -15.42
CA LEU A 152 15.06 -16.28 -15.14
C LEU A 152 16.52 -16.07 -15.60
N PRO A 153 16.79 -16.07 -16.91
CA PRO A 153 18.16 -15.99 -17.44
C PRO A 153 18.87 -14.67 -17.13
N GLU A 154 18.14 -13.57 -16.96
CA GLU A 154 18.71 -12.25 -16.64
C GLU A 154 19.07 -12.10 -15.14
N LEU A 155 18.51 -12.95 -14.27
CA LEU A 155 18.77 -12.92 -12.83
C LEU A 155 20.18 -13.46 -12.56
N SER A 156 21.15 -12.61 -12.31
CA SER A 156 22.56 -12.99 -12.11
C SER A 156 22.83 -13.48 -10.69
N HIS A 157 22.22 -12.85 -9.69
CA HIS A 157 22.50 -13.12 -8.27
C HIS A 157 21.23 -13.36 -7.46
N VAL A 158 21.31 -14.30 -6.52
CA VAL A 158 20.30 -14.52 -5.49
C VAL A 158 20.99 -14.43 -4.14
N VAL A 159 20.56 -13.51 -3.28
CA VAL A 159 21.08 -13.32 -1.92
C VAL A 159 20.02 -13.77 -0.92
N VAL A 160 20.43 -14.61 0.01
CA VAL A 160 19.54 -15.29 0.96
C VAL A 160 19.76 -14.76 2.36
N VAL A 161 18.76 -14.06 2.91
CA VAL A 161 18.76 -13.65 4.33
C VAL A 161 18.54 -14.88 5.20
N ASP A 162 19.27 -14.99 6.30
CA ASP A 162 19.39 -16.19 7.15
C ASP A 162 19.92 -17.43 6.38
N GLY A 163 20.57 -17.22 5.24
CA GLY A 163 21.28 -18.26 4.52
C GLY A 163 22.56 -18.68 5.24
N LEU A 164 23.08 -19.88 4.93
CA LEU A 164 24.32 -20.41 5.52
C LEU A 164 25.44 -20.55 4.48
N ALA A 165 25.13 -20.36 3.21
CA ALA A 165 26.08 -20.52 2.10
C ALA A 165 26.73 -19.20 1.70
N ALA A 166 27.65 -19.26 0.72
CA ALA A 166 28.34 -18.08 0.19
C ALA A 166 27.42 -17.00 -0.40
N ASN A 167 26.17 -17.34 -0.71
CA ASN A 167 25.13 -16.40 -1.14
C ASN A 167 24.28 -15.83 0.01
N SER A 168 24.68 -16.04 1.26
CA SER A 168 23.99 -15.46 2.42
C SER A 168 24.15 -13.93 2.43
N PHE A 169 23.16 -13.24 3.06
CA PHE A 169 23.21 -11.80 3.24
C PHE A 169 24.43 -11.38 4.08
N ASP A 170 24.79 -12.15 5.10
CA ASP A 170 25.99 -11.91 5.91
C ASP A 170 27.27 -11.98 5.07
N SER A 171 27.42 -13.03 4.23
CA SER A 171 28.55 -13.13 3.30
C SER A 171 28.56 -12.01 2.26
N PHE A 172 27.41 -11.54 1.84
CA PHE A 172 27.25 -10.42 0.92
C PHE A 172 27.78 -9.11 1.53
N LEU A 173 27.57 -8.88 2.84
CA LEU A 173 28.01 -7.68 3.57
C LEU A 173 29.44 -7.78 4.12
N ASN A 174 29.95 -8.99 4.44
CA ASN A 174 31.20 -9.20 5.17
C ASN A 174 32.40 -9.54 4.24
N ALA A 175 32.41 -9.01 3.02
CA ALA A 175 33.57 -9.19 2.17
C ALA A 175 34.71 -8.27 2.62
N GLU A 176 35.96 -8.80 2.56
CA GLU A 176 37.18 -8.16 3.11
C GLU A 176 37.49 -6.77 2.54
N ASP A 177 36.95 -6.45 1.36
CA ASP A 177 37.14 -5.19 0.64
C ASP A 177 36.09 -4.12 0.92
N LEU A 178 35.12 -4.37 1.80
CA LEU A 178 34.05 -3.41 2.14
C LEU A 178 34.39 -2.62 3.41
N ASP A 179 34.24 -1.31 3.37
CA ASP A 179 34.41 -0.42 4.52
C ASP A 179 33.14 0.37 4.81
N PRO A 180 32.48 0.17 5.96
CA PRO A 180 31.29 0.89 6.36
C PRO A 180 31.51 2.41 6.49
N ARG A 181 32.75 2.85 6.68
CA ARG A 181 33.11 4.27 6.84
C ARG A 181 33.35 4.98 5.51
N LEU A 182 33.63 4.22 4.46
CA LEU A 182 33.81 4.78 3.13
C LEU A 182 32.47 5.23 2.57
N PHE A 183 32.12 6.44 2.95
CA PHE A 183 31.07 7.21 2.33
C PHE A 183 31.60 7.74 0.98
N SER A 184 31.92 6.82 0.08
CA SER A 184 32.10 7.23 -1.31
C SER A 184 30.73 7.22 -1.93
N PRO A 185 30.12 8.40 -2.20
CA PRO A 185 29.00 8.36 -3.11
C PRO A 185 29.53 7.74 -4.38
N VAL A 186 28.98 6.58 -4.78
CA VAL A 186 29.15 6.12 -6.15
C VAL A 186 28.57 7.23 -6.99
N SER A 187 29.44 8.24 -7.30
CA SER A 187 29.15 9.44 -8.07
C SER A 187 27.77 10.05 -7.78
N SER A 188 27.64 10.83 -6.72
CA SER A 188 26.43 11.65 -6.43
C SER A 188 26.01 12.59 -7.58
N LYS A 189 26.88 12.80 -8.55
CA LYS A 189 26.58 13.52 -9.80
C LYS A 189 25.74 12.72 -10.80
N ALA A 190 25.56 11.42 -10.63
CA ALA A 190 24.84 10.56 -11.57
C ALA A 190 23.37 10.31 -11.20
N LEU A 191 22.95 10.63 -9.96
CA LEU A 191 21.58 10.37 -9.49
C LEU A 191 20.70 11.57 -9.79
N SER A 192 19.69 11.36 -10.63
CA SER A 192 18.65 12.36 -10.85
C SER A 192 17.41 11.99 -10.04
N PRO A 193 16.77 12.95 -9.34
CA PRO A 193 15.48 12.73 -8.70
C PRO A 193 14.37 12.29 -9.67
N ASP A 194 14.59 12.45 -10.96
CA ASP A 194 13.70 12.01 -12.03
C ASP A 194 14.00 10.59 -12.55
N ASP A 195 15.08 9.97 -12.08
CA ASP A 195 15.36 8.57 -12.44
C ASP A 195 14.33 7.63 -11.81
N LEU A 196 14.10 6.49 -12.47
CA LEU A 196 13.26 5.44 -11.92
C LEU A 196 13.87 4.93 -10.61
N ALA A 197 13.18 5.17 -9.49
CA ALA A 197 13.62 4.75 -8.17
C ALA A 197 12.96 3.43 -7.76
N VAL A 198 11.66 3.28 -8.06
CA VAL A 198 10.85 2.13 -7.63
C VAL A 198 9.99 1.63 -8.79
N LEU A 199 10.00 0.31 -8.98
CA LEU A 199 9.12 -0.42 -9.88
C LEU A 199 8.23 -1.36 -9.05
N MET A 200 6.96 -1.00 -8.86
CA MET A 200 6.01 -1.81 -8.09
C MET A 200 5.01 -2.51 -8.99
N PHE A 201 4.77 -3.80 -8.77
CA PHE A 201 3.77 -4.54 -9.54
C PHE A 201 2.40 -4.50 -8.87
N THR A 202 1.37 -4.20 -9.66
CA THR A 202 -0.03 -4.29 -9.23
C THR A 202 -0.66 -5.54 -9.80
N SER A 203 -1.53 -6.19 -9.02
CA SER A 203 -2.39 -7.24 -9.53
C SER A 203 -3.41 -6.62 -10.49
N GLY A 204 -3.08 -6.61 -11.78
CA GLY A 204 -3.97 -6.07 -12.80
C GLY A 204 -5.32 -6.81 -12.81
N THR A 205 -6.42 -6.07 -12.83
CA THR A 205 -7.78 -6.62 -12.95
C THR A 205 -8.05 -7.25 -14.33
N THR A 206 -7.12 -7.10 -15.26
CA THR A 206 -7.29 -7.48 -16.70
C THR A 206 -6.29 -8.52 -17.19
N GLY A 207 -5.51 -9.16 -16.31
CA GLY A 207 -4.51 -10.14 -16.75
C GLY A 207 -3.19 -10.05 -15.98
N SER A 208 -2.06 -9.95 -16.69
CA SER A 208 -0.73 -9.90 -16.09
C SER A 208 -0.50 -8.65 -15.26
N PRO A 209 0.27 -8.73 -14.16
CA PRO A 209 0.62 -7.59 -13.33
C PRO A 209 1.30 -6.48 -14.13
N LYS A 210 0.97 -5.22 -13.82
CA LYS A 210 1.59 -4.04 -14.44
C LYS A 210 2.65 -3.46 -13.54
N GLY A 211 3.81 -3.11 -14.09
CA GLY A 211 4.89 -2.44 -13.37
C GLY A 211 4.66 -0.93 -13.30
N VAL A 212 4.36 -0.41 -12.13
CA VAL A 212 4.14 1.01 -11.85
C VAL A 212 5.47 1.69 -11.56
N MET A 213 5.76 2.79 -12.25
CA MET A 213 7.05 3.50 -12.18
C MET A 213 6.97 4.74 -11.29
N HIS A 214 7.79 4.80 -10.24
CA HIS A 214 7.94 6.00 -9.41
C HIS A 214 9.39 6.51 -9.40
N THR A 215 9.53 7.83 -9.39
CA THR A 215 10.81 8.54 -9.21
C THR A 215 10.93 9.05 -7.77
N ASN A 216 12.12 9.51 -7.37
CA ASN A 216 12.26 10.17 -6.06
C ASN A 216 11.32 11.38 -5.95
N ASN A 217 11.15 12.17 -7.01
CA ASN A 217 10.26 13.32 -6.99
C ASN A 217 8.79 12.94 -6.68
N THR A 218 8.26 11.87 -7.27
CA THR A 218 6.88 11.41 -6.97
C THR A 218 6.76 10.88 -5.54
N LEU A 219 7.75 10.11 -5.07
CA LEU A 219 7.77 9.56 -3.71
C LEU A 219 7.90 10.68 -2.66
N VAL A 220 8.87 11.59 -2.84
CA VAL A 220 9.12 12.70 -1.91
C VAL A 220 7.92 13.64 -1.84
N SER A 221 7.27 13.92 -2.97
CA SER A 221 6.04 14.74 -2.99
C SER A 221 4.91 14.09 -2.16
N CYS A 222 4.71 12.78 -2.30
CA CYS A 222 3.73 12.05 -1.48
C CYS A 222 4.07 12.13 0.01
N MET A 223 5.33 11.86 0.38
CA MET A 223 5.77 11.91 1.76
C MET A 223 5.65 13.33 2.36
N ASN A 224 5.95 14.38 1.58
CA ASN A 224 5.76 15.77 2.01
C ASN A 224 4.28 16.06 2.31
N ALA A 225 3.40 15.71 1.37
CA ALA A 225 1.96 15.97 1.51
C ALA A 225 1.36 15.21 2.70
N LEU A 226 1.74 13.94 2.90
CA LEU A 226 1.31 13.16 4.05
C LEU A 226 1.85 13.74 5.37
N SER A 227 3.15 14.05 5.44
CA SER A 227 3.76 14.61 6.66
C SER A 227 3.11 15.94 7.05
N HIS A 228 2.87 16.81 6.08
CA HIS A 228 2.21 18.10 6.31
C HIS A 228 0.76 17.92 6.78
N ARG A 229 -0.04 17.11 6.05
CA ARG A 229 -1.46 16.91 6.33
C ARG A 229 -1.70 16.21 7.68
N PHE A 230 -0.83 15.28 8.05
CA PHE A 230 -0.91 14.51 9.29
C PHE A 230 -0.22 15.20 10.48
N GLY A 231 0.69 16.13 10.22
CA GLY A 231 1.50 16.79 11.23
C GLY A 231 2.49 15.84 11.89
N VAL A 232 3.13 14.96 11.09
CA VAL A 232 4.14 14.00 11.59
C VAL A 232 5.55 14.42 11.20
N GLY A 233 6.52 14.09 12.05
CA GLY A 233 7.89 14.53 11.90
C GLY A 233 8.91 13.63 12.60
N GLN A 234 10.02 14.24 13.03
CA GLN A 234 11.15 13.53 13.61
C GLN A 234 10.85 12.89 14.97
N ASP A 235 9.91 13.41 15.74
CA ASP A 235 9.59 12.91 17.07
C ASP A 235 8.55 11.78 17.03
N ASP A 236 8.09 11.41 15.84
CA ASP A 236 7.12 10.36 15.67
C ASP A 236 7.75 8.97 15.57
N VAL A 237 6.97 7.98 16.01
CA VAL A 237 7.28 6.56 15.91
C VAL A 237 6.30 5.90 14.95
N TYR A 238 6.84 5.36 13.87
CA TYR A 238 6.09 4.82 12.73
C TYR A 238 6.08 3.30 12.77
N LEU A 239 4.92 2.66 12.90
CA LEU A 239 4.81 1.20 12.91
C LEU A 239 4.44 0.66 11.52
N ALA A 240 5.28 -0.21 10.97
CA ALA A 240 5.05 -0.97 9.75
C ALA A 240 4.69 -2.42 10.07
N SER A 241 3.41 -2.73 10.20
CA SER A 241 2.88 -4.11 10.23
C SER A 241 2.23 -4.51 8.91
N THR A 242 1.92 -3.53 8.05
CA THR A 242 1.54 -3.79 6.65
C THR A 242 2.76 -4.19 5.84
N PRO A 243 2.61 -5.11 4.86
CA PRO A 243 3.75 -5.60 4.09
C PRO A 243 4.55 -4.49 3.41
N VAL A 244 5.87 -4.49 3.60
CA VAL A 244 6.79 -3.55 2.92
C VAL A 244 6.91 -3.79 1.41
N GLY A 245 6.43 -4.91 0.91
CA GLY A 245 6.22 -5.14 -0.54
C GLY A 245 5.03 -4.39 -1.13
N HIS A 246 4.25 -3.65 -0.31
CA HIS A 246 3.10 -2.83 -0.69
C HIS A 246 3.36 -1.37 -0.36
N MET A 247 2.83 -0.44 -1.18
CA MET A 247 3.09 0.99 -1.03
C MET A 247 2.74 1.55 0.36
N THR A 248 1.75 1.00 1.06
CA THR A 248 1.38 1.44 2.40
C THR A 248 2.50 1.19 3.40
N GLY A 249 3.00 -0.04 3.52
CA GLY A 249 4.13 -0.36 4.40
C GLY A 249 5.41 0.33 3.94
N TYR A 250 5.66 0.32 2.65
CA TYR A 250 6.89 0.84 2.04
C TYR A 250 6.99 2.36 2.09
N VAL A 251 6.06 3.06 1.42
CA VAL A 251 6.14 4.53 1.26
C VAL A 251 5.51 5.25 2.44
N ALA A 252 4.25 4.89 2.80
CA ALA A 252 3.50 5.63 3.79
C ALA A 252 3.89 5.32 5.25
N VAL A 253 4.82 4.37 5.49
CA VAL A 253 5.36 4.10 6.83
C VAL A 253 6.89 4.14 6.83
N VAL A 254 7.56 3.23 6.10
CA VAL A 254 9.02 3.11 6.19
C VAL A 254 9.72 4.34 5.63
N LEU A 255 9.46 4.70 4.38
CA LEU A 255 10.17 5.82 3.76
C LEU A 255 9.80 7.17 4.40
N ILE A 256 8.52 7.40 4.75
CA ILE A 256 8.11 8.65 5.41
C ILE A 256 8.75 8.79 6.79
N GLY A 257 8.82 7.70 7.59
CA GLY A 257 9.43 7.72 8.91
C GLY A 257 10.92 8.05 8.86
N LEU A 258 11.66 7.36 8.00
CA LEU A 258 13.10 7.59 7.83
C LEU A 258 13.40 8.99 7.25
N ARG A 259 12.64 9.40 6.22
CA ARG A 259 12.78 10.73 5.62
C ARG A 259 12.56 11.85 6.65
N ASN A 260 11.64 11.67 7.57
CA ASN A 260 11.35 12.65 8.61
C ASN A 260 12.33 12.62 9.79
N GLY A 261 13.24 11.64 9.84
CA GLY A 261 14.13 11.45 10.99
C GLY A 261 13.45 10.83 12.21
N GLY A 262 12.31 10.18 12.02
CA GLY A 262 11.56 9.47 13.05
C GLY A 262 12.10 8.05 13.33
N LYS A 263 11.52 7.36 14.31
CA LYS A 263 11.80 5.95 14.58
C LYS A 263 10.83 5.07 13.80
N VAL A 264 11.35 4.15 12.98
CA VAL A 264 10.54 3.15 12.26
C VAL A 264 10.59 1.83 13.02
N VAL A 265 9.43 1.29 13.34
CA VAL A 265 9.26 -0.01 13.99
C VAL A 265 8.67 -0.98 12.97
N LEU A 266 9.32 -2.11 12.75
CA LEU A 266 8.85 -3.16 11.85
C LEU A 266 8.28 -4.31 12.68
N GLN A 267 7.13 -4.79 12.29
CA GLN A 267 6.57 -6.08 12.72
C GLN A 267 6.44 -6.96 11.49
N ASP A 268 7.11 -8.09 11.46
CA ASP A 268 7.21 -8.95 10.28
C ASP A 268 5.93 -9.71 9.98
N PHE A 269 5.14 -10.01 11.00
CA PHE A 269 3.87 -10.70 10.90
C PHE A 269 2.83 -10.01 11.78
N TRP A 270 1.65 -9.68 11.21
CA TRP A 270 0.57 -9.10 11.99
C TRP A 270 -0.03 -10.11 12.95
N ASP A 271 0.23 -9.92 14.21
CA ASP A 271 -0.52 -10.45 15.35
C ASP A 271 -1.03 -9.26 16.14
N ALA A 272 -2.33 -9.13 16.30
CA ALA A 272 -2.93 -7.94 16.89
C ALA A 272 -2.53 -7.74 18.35
N LYS A 273 -2.36 -8.82 19.14
CA LYS A 273 -1.95 -8.73 20.55
C LYS A 273 -0.51 -8.26 20.66
N GLN A 274 0.37 -8.83 19.83
CA GLN A 274 1.76 -8.40 19.75
C GLN A 274 1.87 -6.97 19.20
N GLY A 275 1.10 -6.64 18.15
CA GLY A 275 1.06 -5.30 17.56
C GLY A 275 0.67 -4.23 18.58
N VAL A 276 -0.38 -4.45 19.37
CA VAL A 276 -0.78 -3.54 20.45
C VAL A 276 0.29 -3.47 21.55
N ALA A 277 0.96 -4.59 21.88
CA ALA A 277 2.06 -4.58 22.83
C ALA A 277 3.27 -3.77 22.32
N ILE A 278 3.62 -3.91 21.04
CA ILE A 278 4.66 -3.09 20.37
C ILE A 278 4.27 -1.62 20.36
N MET A 279 3.00 -1.29 20.03
CA MET A 279 2.53 0.10 20.04
C MET A 279 2.75 0.78 21.41
N VAL A 280 2.53 0.05 22.50
CA VAL A 280 2.76 0.56 23.85
C VAL A 280 4.25 0.64 24.17
N ALA A 281 5.01 -0.43 23.90
CA ALA A 281 6.42 -0.52 24.26
C ALA A 281 7.31 0.48 23.52
N GLU A 282 7.00 0.75 22.25
CA GLU A 282 7.77 1.64 21.38
C GLU A 282 7.19 3.06 21.29
N GLU A 283 6.07 3.32 22.01
CA GLU A 283 5.36 4.61 22.00
C GLU A 283 4.93 5.05 20.59
N VAL A 284 4.37 4.10 19.82
CA VAL A 284 3.96 4.34 18.44
C VAL A 284 2.94 5.47 18.35
N SER A 285 3.25 6.48 17.54
CA SER A 285 2.39 7.66 17.32
C SER A 285 1.70 7.67 15.97
N TYR A 286 2.22 6.92 14.99
CA TYR A 286 1.70 6.85 13.62
C TYR A 286 1.56 5.40 13.17
N PHE A 287 0.38 5.06 12.67
CA PHE A 287 0.12 3.75 12.06
C PHE A 287 -0.71 3.91 10.80
N ALA A 288 -0.30 3.25 9.72
CA ALA A 288 -1.01 3.25 8.44
C ALA A 288 -1.36 1.81 8.04
N ALA A 289 -2.65 1.51 7.95
CA ALA A 289 -3.11 0.17 7.60
C ALA A 289 -4.54 0.18 7.03
N SER A 290 -5.03 -1.00 6.64
CA SER A 290 -6.40 -1.18 6.19
C SER A 290 -7.37 -1.45 7.35
N THR A 291 -8.67 -1.39 7.05
CA THR A 291 -9.79 -1.57 7.99
C THR A 291 -9.67 -2.81 8.91
N PRO A 292 -9.24 -4.01 8.46
CA PRO A 292 -9.08 -5.16 9.34
C PRO A 292 -8.10 -4.91 10.51
N PHE A 293 -6.98 -4.25 10.27
CA PHE A 293 -6.04 -3.91 11.33
C PHE A 293 -6.66 -3.00 12.41
N LEU A 294 -7.47 -2.02 11.99
CA LEU A 294 -8.19 -1.15 12.92
C LEU A 294 -9.20 -1.93 13.76
N THR A 295 -9.92 -2.86 13.14
CA THR A 295 -10.86 -3.76 13.84
C THR A 295 -10.14 -4.58 14.90
N ASP A 296 -9.05 -5.23 14.52
CA ASP A 296 -8.24 -6.06 15.41
C ASP A 296 -7.67 -5.26 16.60
N ILE A 297 -7.18 -4.04 16.34
CA ILE A 297 -6.68 -3.15 17.39
C ILE A 297 -7.79 -2.81 18.39
N CYS A 298 -8.98 -2.42 17.90
CA CYS A 298 -10.12 -2.14 18.76
C CYS A 298 -10.50 -3.35 19.64
N GLU A 299 -10.52 -4.55 19.06
CA GLU A 299 -10.83 -5.78 19.80
C GLU A 299 -9.81 -6.08 20.90
N VAL A 300 -8.52 -5.95 20.62
CA VAL A 300 -7.46 -6.19 21.60
C VAL A 300 -7.46 -5.14 22.71
N VAL A 301 -7.57 -3.86 22.36
CA VAL A 301 -7.58 -2.75 23.33
C VAL A 301 -8.75 -2.88 24.30
N GLU A 302 -9.94 -3.21 23.79
CA GLU A 302 -11.13 -3.42 24.62
C GLU A 302 -11.00 -4.66 25.51
N SER A 303 -10.61 -5.82 24.94
CA SER A 303 -10.51 -7.08 25.67
C SER A 303 -9.45 -7.06 26.76
N GLN A 304 -8.37 -6.29 26.59
CA GLN A 304 -7.28 -6.15 27.54
C GLN A 304 -7.40 -4.91 28.44
N ASN A 305 -8.46 -4.10 28.27
CA ASN A 305 -8.62 -2.79 28.92
C ASN A 305 -7.34 -1.93 28.84
N ARG A 306 -6.69 -1.92 27.68
CA ARG A 306 -5.48 -1.15 27.39
C ARG A 306 -5.83 0.21 26.80
N ARG A 307 -4.83 1.09 26.72
CA ARG A 307 -4.89 2.36 26.00
C ARG A 307 -3.65 2.49 25.12
N LEU A 308 -3.77 3.30 24.07
CA LEU A 308 -2.68 3.65 23.16
C LEU A 308 -2.44 5.17 23.24
N PRO A 309 -1.84 5.67 24.34
CA PRO A 309 -1.79 7.10 24.63
C PRO A 309 -0.95 7.89 23.63
N HIS A 310 -0.01 7.23 22.95
CA HIS A 310 0.88 7.85 21.98
C HIS A 310 0.32 7.79 20.55
N LEU A 311 -0.57 6.84 20.22
CA LEU A 311 -1.16 6.70 18.90
C LEU A 311 -2.18 7.82 18.64
N ARG A 312 -1.71 8.89 18.02
CA ARG A 312 -2.50 10.10 17.79
C ARG A 312 -3.53 9.93 16.68
N SER A 313 -3.12 9.29 15.59
CA SER A 313 -3.96 9.12 14.42
C SER A 313 -3.66 7.81 13.69
N PHE A 314 -4.71 7.22 13.14
CA PHE A 314 -4.66 6.01 12.32
C PHE A 314 -5.01 6.37 10.87
N LEU A 315 -4.07 6.20 9.95
CA LEU A 315 -4.31 6.35 8.52
C LEU A 315 -4.93 5.06 7.98
N CYS A 316 -6.19 5.12 7.62
CA CYS A 316 -6.97 3.97 7.17
C CYS A 316 -7.31 4.07 5.69
N GLY A 317 -6.97 3.05 4.91
CA GLY A 317 -7.24 3.03 3.48
C GLY A 317 -7.25 1.63 2.87
N GLY A 318 -7.52 1.57 1.56
CA GLY A 318 -7.52 0.33 0.79
C GLY A 318 -8.82 -0.49 0.84
N ALA A 319 -9.73 -0.17 1.76
CA ALA A 319 -11.07 -0.75 1.87
C ALA A 319 -12.03 0.28 2.48
N PRO A 320 -13.36 0.16 2.27
CA PRO A 320 -14.35 1.00 2.95
C PRO A 320 -14.22 0.90 4.47
N ILE A 321 -14.39 2.03 5.16
CA ILE A 321 -14.32 2.10 6.61
C ILE A 321 -15.74 2.25 7.14
N PRO A 322 -16.27 1.25 7.89
CA PRO A 322 -17.60 1.35 8.49
C PRO A 322 -17.67 2.51 9.49
N PRO A 323 -18.72 3.36 9.46
CA PRO A 323 -18.87 4.45 10.44
C PRO A 323 -18.79 3.98 11.90
N VAL A 324 -19.41 2.85 12.20
CA VAL A 324 -19.40 2.26 13.55
C VAL A 324 -17.99 1.93 14.05
N LEU A 325 -17.06 1.61 13.15
CA LEU A 325 -15.67 1.34 13.52
C LEU A 325 -14.92 2.63 13.85
N ILE A 326 -15.23 3.72 13.16
CA ILE A 326 -14.66 5.04 13.45
C ILE A 326 -15.12 5.53 14.83
N ASP A 327 -16.42 5.40 15.14
CA ASP A 327 -16.97 5.74 16.45
C ASP A 327 -16.35 4.86 17.55
N ARG A 328 -16.22 3.57 17.29
CA ARG A 328 -15.58 2.63 18.22
C ARG A 328 -14.11 2.98 18.48
N ALA A 329 -13.35 3.31 17.44
CA ALA A 329 -11.95 3.72 17.56
C ALA A 329 -11.81 5.01 18.39
N ARG A 330 -12.69 5.99 18.15
CA ARG A 330 -12.74 7.23 18.94
C ARG A 330 -13.09 6.97 20.40
N ASP A 331 -14.22 6.30 20.65
CA ASP A 331 -14.83 6.24 21.99
C ASP A 331 -14.14 5.20 22.89
N ARG A 332 -13.58 4.13 22.31
CA ARG A 332 -12.97 3.02 23.06
C ARG A 332 -11.44 3.04 23.06
N VAL A 333 -10.83 3.44 21.94
CA VAL A 333 -9.37 3.45 21.81
C VAL A 333 -8.80 4.85 22.01
N GLY A 334 -9.57 5.90 21.69
CA GLY A 334 -9.17 7.29 21.82
C GLY A 334 -8.33 7.81 20.66
N ILE A 335 -8.42 7.17 19.47
CA ILE A 335 -7.64 7.55 18.28
C ILE A 335 -8.51 8.20 17.20
N SER A 336 -7.91 9.14 16.49
CA SER A 336 -8.50 9.71 15.27
C SER A 336 -8.23 8.80 14.08
N VAL A 337 -9.28 8.36 13.39
CA VAL A 337 -9.16 7.60 12.13
C VAL A 337 -9.26 8.56 10.97
N CYS A 338 -8.22 8.62 10.15
CA CYS A 338 -8.20 9.42 8.92
C CYS A 338 -8.37 8.52 7.72
N SER A 339 -9.45 8.71 6.95
CA SER A 339 -9.65 7.93 5.72
C SER A 339 -8.76 8.44 4.60
N LEU A 340 -8.15 7.49 3.88
CA LEU A 340 -7.28 7.72 2.73
C LEU A 340 -7.77 6.92 1.53
N TRP A 341 -7.85 7.60 0.39
CA TRP A 341 -7.92 6.93 -0.89
C TRP A 341 -6.59 7.05 -1.63
N GLY A 342 -6.12 5.92 -2.14
CA GLY A 342 -4.89 5.83 -2.89
C GLY A 342 -4.76 4.48 -3.62
N MET A 343 -3.82 4.41 -4.52
CA MET A 343 -3.45 3.21 -5.26
C MET A 343 -1.97 3.29 -5.64
N THR A 344 -1.38 2.19 -6.08
CA THR A 344 0.06 2.17 -6.40
C THR A 344 0.43 3.27 -7.39
N GLU A 345 -0.42 3.57 -8.35
CA GLU A 345 -0.21 4.55 -9.42
C GLU A 345 -0.21 6.01 -8.94
N ILE A 346 -0.80 6.29 -7.80
CA ILE A 346 -0.90 7.67 -7.26
C ILE A 346 -0.38 7.80 -5.83
N LEU A 347 0.10 6.69 -5.26
CA LEU A 347 0.49 6.60 -3.86
C LEU A 347 -0.68 6.97 -2.94
N SER A 348 -0.74 8.20 -2.47
CA SER A 348 -1.85 8.73 -1.68
C SER A 348 -2.50 9.89 -2.41
N GLY A 349 -3.76 9.75 -2.81
CA GLY A 349 -4.49 10.78 -3.59
C GLY A 349 -5.26 11.74 -2.72
N THR A 350 -6.00 11.22 -1.73
CA THR A 350 -6.80 12.01 -0.80
C THR A 350 -6.57 11.57 0.63
N LEU A 351 -6.84 12.45 1.58
CA LEU A 351 -6.76 12.17 3.01
C LEU A 351 -7.71 13.09 3.78
N THR A 352 -8.40 12.53 4.77
CA THR A 352 -9.12 13.31 5.78
C THR A 352 -8.12 13.90 6.77
N GLU A 353 -8.26 15.17 7.10
CA GLU A 353 -7.42 15.81 8.11
C GLU A 353 -7.70 15.25 9.52
N PRO A 354 -6.68 15.10 10.38
CA PRO A 354 -6.91 14.66 11.77
C PRO A 354 -7.95 15.50 12.51
N ALA A 355 -7.95 16.82 12.32
CA ALA A 355 -8.93 17.74 12.92
C ALA A 355 -10.38 17.53 12.44
N ARG A 356 -10.56 16.92 11.27
CA ARG A 356 -11.88 16.63 10.66
C ARG A 356 -12.19 15.13 10.63
N SER A 357 -11.39 14.30 11.33
CA SER A 357 -11.53 12.85 11.28
C SER A 357 -12.89 12.36 11.78
N PHE A 358 -13.46 13.01 12.78
CA PHE A 358 -14.72 12.58 13.41
C PHE A 358 -15.97 12.86 12.56
N ASP A 359 -15.96 13.92 11.77
CA ASP A 359 -17.09 14.31 10.93
C ASP A 359 -16.95 13.87 9.46
N LYS A 360 -15.72 13.69 8.96
CA LYS A 360 -15.48 13.41 7.54
C LYS A 360 -15.02 11.98 7.25
N SER A 361 -14.34 11.28 8.17
CA SER A 361 -13.81 9.94 7.84
C SER A 361 -14.88 8.85 7.69
N SER A 362 -16.06 9.02 8.30
CA SER A 362 -17.18 8.10 8.12
C SER A 362 -17.96 8.35 6.83
N THR A 363 -17.92 9.57 6.31
CA THR A 363 -18.75 10.03 5.18
C THR A 363 -17.96 10.27 3.90
N SER A 364 -16.60 10.31 3.99
CA SER A 364 -15.74 10.59 2.84
C SER A 364 -14.47 9.72 2.85
N ASP A 365 -13.78 9.71 1.72
CA ASP A 365 -12.46 9.10 1.55
C ASP A 365 -11.36 10.18 1.48
N GLY A 366 -11.62 11.34 2.09
CA GLY A 366 -10.71 12.48 2.20
C GLY A 366 -10.84 13.48 1.03
N ARG A 367 -10.07 14.54 1.12
CA ARG A 367 -9.89 15.53 0.04
C ARG A 367 -8.47 15.49 -0.51
N ALA A 368 -8.29 16.02 -1.72
CA ALA A 368 -7.01 16.02 -2.43
C ALA A 368 -5.85 16.44 -1.51
N LEU A 369 -4.77 15.68 -1.55
CA LEU A 369 -3.50 16.04 -0.94
C LEU A 369 -2.83 17.17 -1.73
N GLU A 370 -1.91 17.87 -1.09
CA GLU A 370 -1.14 18.96 -1.72
C GLU A 370 -0.42 18.44 -2.97
N GLY A 371 -0.53 19.18 -4.05
CA GLY A 371 0.05 18.82 -5.35
C GLY A 371 -0.78 17.82 -6.17
N MET A 372 -2.00 17.49 -5.73
CA MET A 372 -2.95 16.63 -6.45
C MET A 372 -4.17 17.40 -6.92
N ASP A 373 -4.53 17.23 -8.19
CA ASP A 373 -5.82 17.63 -8.76
C ASP A 373 -6.73 16.42 -8.89
N ILE A 374 -8.01 16.61 -8.57
CA ILE A 374 -9.06 15.58 -8.66
C ILE A 374 -10.21 16.11 -9.50
N LEU A 375 -10.66 15.32 -10.46
CA LEU A 375 -11.76 15.62 -11.34
C LEU A 375 -12.74 14.44 -11.39
N ILE A 376 -14.02 14.70 -11.20
CA ILE A 376 -15.08 13.72 -11.41
C ILE A 376 -15.73 14.02 -12.77
N VAL A 377 -15.78 13.02 -13.64
CA VAL A 377 -16.26 13.19 -15.03
C VAL A 377 -17.34 12.16 -15.38
N ASN A 378 -18.20 12.52 -16.33
CA ASN A 378 -19.14 11.59 -16.95
C ASN A 378 -18.44 10.65 -17.96
N GLU A 379 -19.21 9.85 -18.68
CA GLU A 379 -18.67 8.88 -19.65
C GLU A 379 -17.97 9.57 -20.84
N GLU A 380 -18.41 10.77 -21.21
CA GLU A 380 -17.82 11.59 -22.28
C GLU A 380 -16.54 12.35 -21.82
N GLY A 381 -16.18 12.27 -20.52
CA GLY A 381 -15.01 12.96 -19.97
C GLY A 381 -15.27 14.41 -19.56
N HIS A 382 -16.52 14.87 -19.50
CA HIS A 382 -16.88 16.21 -19.04
C HIS A 382 -17.07 16.23 -17.51
N PRO A 383 -16.63 17.31 -16.82
CA PRO A 383 -16.84 17.47 -15.39
C PRO A 383 -18.32 17.39 -15.01
N VAL A 384 -18.62 16.68 -13.92
CA VAL A 384 -19.95 16.62 -13.33
C VAL A 384 -20.09 17.63 -12.17
N GLN A 385 -21.34 17.94 -11.78
CA GLN A 385 -21.62 18.78 -10.61
C GLN A 385 -21.26 18.05 -9.30
N ASN A 386 -20.96 18.80 -8.24
CA ASN A 386 -20.76 18.24 -6.91
C ASN A 386 -21.99 17.41 -6.49
N GLY A 387 -21.76 16.30 -5.81
CA GLY A 387 -22.80 15.32 -5.43
C GLY A 387 -23.14 14.32 -6.54
N GLN A 388 -22.79 14.55 -7.79
CA GLN A 388 -23.00 13.59 -8.87
C GLN A 388 -21.83 12.59 -8.97
N THR A 389 -22.18 11.31 -9.07
CA THR A 389 -21.20 10.23 -9.27
C THR A 389 -20.69 10.22 -10.70
N GLY A 390 -19.37 10.04 -10.86
CA GLY A 390 -18.69 9.90 -12.14
C GLY A 390 -17.36 9.17 -11.99
N ARG A 391 -16.59 9.09 -13.08
CA ARG A 391 -15.25 8.49 -13.09
C ARG A 391 -14.27 9.43 -12.42
N LEU A 392 -13.44 8.87 -11.57
CA LEU A 392 -12.43 9.62 -10.80
C LEU A 392 -11.13 9.71 -11.60
N TRP A 393 -10.83 10.90 -12.10
CA TRP A 393 -9.58 11.25 -12.76
C TRP A 393 -8.67 12.04 -11.83
N VAL A 394 -7.37 11.80 -11.93
CA VAL A 394 -6.37 12.47 -11.12
C VAL A 394 -5.16 12.88 -11.93
N ARG A 395 -4.51 13.96 -11.52
CA ARG A 395 -3.17 14.36 -11.97
C ARG A 395 -2.44 15.05 -10.84
N GLY A 396 -1.12 15.12 -10.91
CA GLY A 396 -0.35 15.86 -9.90
C GLY A 396 1.01 15.27 -9.59
N ALA A 397 1.62 15.78 -8.54
CA ALA A 397 3.02 15.54 -8.21
C ALA A 397 3.33 14.10 -7.79
N GLN A 398 2.34 13.39 -7.21
CA GLN A 398 2.48 12.03 -6.68
C GLN A 398 2.11 10.95 -7.70
N VAL A 399 1.48 11.33 -8.81
CA VAL A 399 1.05 10.41 -9.86
C VAL A 399 2.28 9.77 -10.50
N PHE A 400 2.23 8.47 -10.72
CA PHE A 400 3.32 7.69 -11.31
C PHE A 400 3.81 8.21 -12.68
N MET A 401 4.93 7.70 -13.14
CA MET A 401 5.54 8.11 -14.42
C MET A 401 5.07 7.26 -15.60
N GLY A 402 4.06 6.41 -15.39
CA GLY A 402 3.51 5.46 -16.36
C GLY A 402 3.82 4.01 -15.99
N TYR A 403 3.30 3.10 -16.81
CA TYR A 403 3.59 1.67 -16.66
C TYR A 403 4.85 1.29 -17.43
N PHE A 404 5.67 0.48 -16.79
CA PHE A 404 6.92 -0.02 -17.39
C PHE A 404 6.63 -0.76 -18.71
N LYS A 405 7.35 -0.38 -19.77
CA LYS A 405 7.19 -0.91 -21.13
C LYS A 405 5.83 -0.64 -21.80
N LEU A 406 5.04 0.30 -21.30
CA LEU A 406 3.80 0.75 -21.92
C LEU A 406 3.89 2.24 -22.28
N PRO A 407 3.52 2.65 -23.52
CA PRO A 407 3.51 4.06 -23.89
C PRO A 407 2.56 4.90 -23.03
N ASN A 408 3.00 6.07 -22.57
CA ASN A 408 2.20 6.95 -21.71
C ASN A 408 0.94 7.49 -22.40
N THR A 409 0.93 7.59 -23.72
CA THR A 409 -0.26 7.93 -24.53
C THR A 409 -1.41 6.93 -24.41
N GLN A 410 -1.15 5.72 -23.91
CA GLN A 410 -2.16 4.71 -23.60
C GLN A 410 -2.57 4.71 -22.11
N VAL A 411 -1.92 5.54 -21.29
CA VAL A 411 -2.09 5.57 -19.83
C VAL A 411 -2.75 6.86 -19.38
N PHE A 412 -2.33 7.98 -19.97
CA PHE A 412 -2.79 9.32 -19.61
C PHE A 412 -3.60 9.94 -20.75
N HIS A 413 -4.58 10.74 -20.42
CA HIS A 413 -5.22 11.67 -21.35
C HIS A 413 -4.25 12.77 -21.79
N ALA A 414 -4.59 13.49 -22.87
CA ALA A 414 -3.68 14.44 -23.51
C ALA A 414 -3.18 15.57 -22.59
N ASP A 415 -3.96 15.95 -21.59
CA ASP A 415 -3.67 16.96 -20.58
C ASP A 415 -3.10 16.40 -19.25
N GLY A 416 -2.68 15.14 -19.27
CA GLY A 416 -1.99 14.45 -18.18
C GLY A 416 -2.90 13.88 -17.09
N TRP A 417 -4.22 13.83 -17.29
CA TRP A 417 -5.12 13.14 -16.39
C TRP A 417 -4.96 11.62 -16.48
N PHE A 418 -4.98 10.98 -15.34
CA PHE A 418 -5.01 9.53 -15.18
C PHE A 418 -6.40 9.09 -14.69
N ASP A 419 -7.02 8.17 -15.40
CA ASP A 419 -8.27 7.54 -14.97
C ASP A 419 -7.94 6.44 -13.96
N SER A 420 -8.37 6.64 -12.70
CA SER A 420 -8.13 5.68 -11.62
C SER A 420 -8.89 4.36 -11.79
N GLY A 421 -9.96 4.37 -12.60
CA GLY A 421 -10.92 3.28 -12.71
C GLY A 421 -11.88 3.18 -11.51
N ASP A 422 -11.82 4.11 -10.56
CA ASP A 422 -12.78 4.23 -9.47
C ASP A 422 -13.90 5.20 -9.85
N LEU A 423 -15.09 4.98 -9.29
CA LEU A 423 -16.24 5.87 -9.34
C LEU A 423 -16.33 6.64 -8.02
N ALA A 424 -16.61 7.93 -8.09
CA ALA A 424 -16.72 8.77 -6.91
C ALA A 424 -17.68 9.93 -7.16
N PHE A 425 -18.14 10.57 -6.08
CA PHE A 425 -18.66 11.93 -6.12
C PHE A 425 -17.80 12.84 -5.23
N LYS A 426 -17.93 14.13 -5.41
CA LYS A 426 -17.25 15.16 -4.61
C LYS A 426 -18.29 16.05 -3.95
N ASP A 427 -18.14 16.32 -2.65
CA ASP A 427 -18.99 17.27 -1.92
C ASP A 427 -18.54 18.73 -2.14
N ASP A 428 -19.32 19.70 -1.60
CA ASP A 428 -19.02 21.12 -1.73
C ASP A 428 -17.77 21.57 -0.96
N ASP A 429 -17.35 20.80 0.05
CA ASP A 429 -16.11 21.02 0.81
C ASP A 429 -14.87 20.42 0.10
N GLY A 430 -15.06 19.74 -1.04
CA GLY A 430 -13.99 19.10 -1.84
C GLY A 430 -13.61 17.70 -1.39
N TYR A 431 -14.34 17.08 -0.46
CA TYR A 431 -14.14 15.70 -0.08
C TYR A 431 -14.77 14.76 -1.11
N ILE A 432 -14.08 13.66 -1.41
CA ILE A 432 -14.62 12.63 -2.29
C ILE A 432 -15.21 11.47 -1.49
N ARG A 433 -16.15 10.76 -2.11
CA ARG A 433 -16.61 9.45 -1.65
C ARG A 433 -16.53 8.47 -2.79
N ILE A 434 -15.78 7.39 -2.59
CA ILE A 434 -15.69 6.28 -3.54
C ILE A 434 -16.99 5.48 -3.48
N THR A 435 -17.65 5.35 -4.62
CA THR A 435 -18.93 4.62 -4.75
C THR A 435 -18.75 3.25 -5.39
N GLY A 436 -17.59 2.98 -5.99
CA GLY A 436 -17.30 1.69 -6.62
C GLY A 436 -16.11 1.75 -7.57
N ARG A 437 -16.02 0.71 -8.41
CA ARG A 437 -15.07 0.65 -9.51
C ARG A 437 -15.80 0.44 -10.82
N THR A 438 -15.33 1.06 -11.89
CA THR A 438 -15.93 0.93 -13.22
C THR A 438 -16.05 -0.53 -13.67
N LYS A 439 -15.10 -1.39 -13.27
CA LYS A 439 -15.08 -2.85 -13.59
C LYS A 439 -15.85 -3.73 -12.60
N ASP A 440 -16.24 -3.18 -11.45
CA ASP A 440 -16.96 -3.90 -10.39
C ASP A 440 -18.40 -3.38 -10.22
N VAL A 441 -18.83 -2.52 -11.12
CA VAL A 441 -20.23 -2.09 -11.20
C VAL A 441 -21.07 -3.34 -11.44
N LEU A 442 -22.08 -3.53 -10.60
CA LEU A 442 -23.11 -4.54 -10.75
C LEU A 442 -24.28 -3.89 -11.45
N ILE A 443 -24.58 -4.34 -12.68
CA ILE A 443 -25.68 -3.78 -13.49
C ILE A 443 -26.85 -4.74 -13.46
N ARG A 444 -27.89 -4.36 -12.75
CA ARG A 444 -29.10 -5.16 -12.59
C ARG A 444 -30.28 -4.52 -13.33
N GLY A 445 -30.73 -5.16 -14.38
CA GLY A 445 -31.86 -4.66 -15.17
C GLY A 445 -31.61 -3.28 -15.79
N GLY A 446 -30.35 -2.94 -16.11
CA GLY A 446 -29.96 -1.64 -16.65
C GLY A 446 -29.62 -0.58 -15.61
N GLU A 447 -29.77 -0.87 -14.31
CA GLU A 447 -29.45 0.07 -13.22
C GLU A 447 -28.18 -0.36 -12.47
N ASN A 448 -27.36 0.60 -12.08
CA ASN A 448 -26.19 0.38 -11.26
C ASN A 448 -26.59 0.16 -9.80
N VAL A 449 -26.19 -0.98 -9.23
CA VAL A 449 -26.38 -1.26 -7.80
C VAL A 449 -25.25 -0.59 -6.99
N PRO A 450 -25.58 0.21 -5.96
CA PRO A 450 -24.59 0.91 -5.12
C PRO A 450 -23.94 -0.06 -4.12
N VAL A 451 -23.13 -0.99 -4.63
CA VAL A 451 -22.55 -2.14 -3.89
C VAL A 451 -21.82 -1.69 -2.63
N VAL A 452 -21.00 -0.64 -2.70
CA VAL A 452 -20.21 -0.15 -1.56
C VAL A 452 -21.08 0.37 -0.43
N GLU A 453 -22.18 1.04 -0.78
CA GLU A 453 -23.16 1.57 0.19
C GLU A 453 -23.87 0.41 0.90
N ILE A 454 -24.30 -0.60 0.14
CA ILE A 454 -24.99 -1.77 0.68
C ILE A 454 -24.03 -2.60 1.56
N GLU A 455 -22.79 -2.81 1.14
CA GLU A 455 -21.76 -3.46 1.96
C GLU A 455 -21.54 -2.70 3.28
N SER A 456 -21.45 -1.38 3.22
CA SER A 456 -21.29 -0.52 4.40
C SER A 456 -22.49 -0.59 5.34
N LEU A 457 -23.70 -0.70 4.81
CA LEU A 457 -24.92 -0.86 5.58
C LEU A 457 -24.96 -2.23 6.27
N LEU A 458 -24.70 -3.31 5.53
CA LEU A 458 -24.70 -4.68 6.08
C LEU A 458 -23.64 -4.89 7.16
N LEU A 459 -22.51 -4.20 7.09
CA LEU A 459 -21.46 -4.22 8.14
C LEU A 459 -21.94 -3.62 9.48
N GLN A 460 -23.01 -2.83 9.48
CA GLN A 460 -23.60 -2.30 10.72
C GLN A 460 -24.51 -3.31 11.41
N HIS A 461 -24.92 -4.39 10.72
CA HIS A 461 -25.78 -5.41 11.30
C HIS A 461 -25.04 -6.21 12.39
N PRO A 462 -25.64 -6.44 13.59
CA PRO A 462 -24.97 -7.09 14.73
C PRO A 462 -24.42 -8.49 14.47
N ALA A 463 -24.95 -9.22 13.49
CA ALA A 463 -24.51 -10.57 13.15
C ALA A 463 -23.38 -10.59 12.11
N VAL A 464 -23.13 -9.48 11.39
CA VAL A 464 -22.20 -9.43 10.28
C VAL A 464 -20.82 -8.97 10.75
N LYS A 465 -19.80 -9.81 10.53
CA LYS A 465 -18.38 -9.47 10.76
C LYS A 465 -17.71 -8.91 9.50
N GLY A 466 -18.07 -9.44 8.34
CA GLY A 466 -17.53 -9.05 7.05
C GLY A 466 -18.53 -9.34 5.93
N VAL A 467 -18.53 -8.52 4.88
CA VAL A 467 -19.40 -8.72 3.72
C VAL A 467 -18.70 -8.27 2.45
N SER A 468 -18.99 -8.95 1.35
CA SER A 468 -18.63 -8.52 0.00
C SER A 468 -19.71 -8.92 -0.98
N ILE A 469 -20.17 -7.96 -1.79
CA ILE A 469 -21.22 -8.18 -2.78
C ILE A 469 -20.60 -8.22 -4.16
N VAL A 470 -20.98 -9.23 -4.95
CA VAL A 470 -20.58 -9.40 -6.35
C VAL A 470 -21.78 -9.76 -7.22
N GLY A 471 -21.70 -9.40 -8.50
CA GLY A 471 -22.68 -9.83 -9.49
C GLY A 471 -22.48 -11.28 -9.93
N TYR A 472 -23.58 -11.97 -10.22
CA TYR A 472 -23.61 -13.24 -10.94
C TYR A 472 -24.60 -13.16 -12.11
N PRO A 473 -24.34 -13.90 -13.22
CA PRO A 473 -25.14 -13.78 -14.43
C PRO A 473 -26.60 -14.16 -14.22
N ASP A 474 -27.52 -13.39 -14.83
CA ASP A 474 -28.96 -13.66 -14.91
C ASP A 474 -29.46 -13.35 -16.31
N LEU A 475 -30.22 -14.29 -16.91
CA LEU A 475 -30.67 -14.17 -18.30
C LEU A 475 -31.62 -12.99 -18.54
N ARG A 476 -32.36 -12.54 -17.52
CA ARG A 476 -33.36 -11.47 -17.64
C ARG A 476 -32.81 -10.11 -17.23
N LEU A 477 -32.01 -10.07 -16.16
CA LEU A 477 -31.55 -8.84 -15.54
C LEU A 477 -30.09 -8.49 -15.91
N GLY A 478 -29.42 -9.35 -16.66
CA GLY A 478 -27.97 -9.26 -16.90
C GLY A 478 -27.17 -9.80 -15.72
N GLU A 479 -27.30 -9.17 -14.57
CA GLU A 479 -26.70 -9.61 -13.32
C GLU A 479 -27.70 -9.57 -12.15
N ARG A 480 -27.45 -10.42 -11.14
CA ARG A 480 -28.03 -10.37 -9.79
C ARG A 480 -26.95 -10.23 -8.75
N ALA A 481 -27.32 -9.72 -7.57
CA ALA A 481 -26.40 -9.51 -6.46
C ALA A 481 -26.34 -10.74 -5.54
N CYS A 482 -25.11 -11.19 -5.23
CA CYS A 482 -24.82 -12.17 -4.20
C CYS A 482 -23.98 -11.52 -3.09
N ALA A 483 -24.46 -11.59 -1.85
CA ALA A 483 -23.72 -11.16 -0.66
C ALA A 483 -22.98 -12.35 -0.06
N PHE A 484 -21.64 -12.29 -0.06
CA PHE A 484 -20.78 -13.20 0.72
C PHE A 484 -20.58 -12.60 2.10
N VAL A 485 -20.99 -13.32 3.15
CA VAL A 485 -21.04 -12.80 4.53
C VAL A 485 -20.21 -13.67 5.46
N VAL A 486 -19.35 -13.03 6.25
CA VAL A 486 -18.69 -13.65 7.41
C VAL A 486 -19.48 -13.26 8.65
N LEU A 487 -19.91 -14.24 9.42
CA LEU A 487 -20.69 -14.01 10.63
C LEU A 487 -19.81 -13.80 11.86
N ARG A 488 -20.33 -13.07 12.83
CA ARG A 488 -19.75 -13.04 14.18
C ARG A 488 -20.01 -14.36 14.88
N GLU A 489 -19.17 -14.68 15.84
CA GLU A 489 -19.27 -15.93 16.60
C GLU A 489 -20.67 -16.14 17.20
N SER A 490 -21.19 -17.36 17.06
CA SER A 490 -22.52 -17.78 17.55
C SER A 490 -23.71 -16.99 17.00
N LYS A 491 -23.56 -16.28 15.86
CA LYS A 491 -24.64 -15.57 15.17
C LYS A 491 -25.11 -16.32 13.93
N SER A 492 -26.36 -16.11 13.55
CA SER A 492 -26.94 -16.55 12.28
C SER A 492 -27.44 -15.33 11.50
N PHE A 493 -27.41 -15.42 10.20
CA PHE A 493 -27.93 -14.39 9.29
C PHE A 493 -28.20 -15.06 7.94
N ASN A 494 -29.44 -15.05 7.53
CA ASN A 494 -29.92 -15.68 6.29
C ASN A 494 -30.51 -14.64 5.33
N LEU A 495 -31.07 -15.09 4.21
CA LEU A 495 -31.60 -14.19 3.18
C LEU A 495 -32.82 -13.38 3.68
N ASP A 496 -33.68 -13.99 4.50
CA ASP A 496 -34.87 -13.32 5.05
C ASP A 496 -34.43 -12.22 6.05
N ASP A 497 -33.41 -12.50 6.87
CA ASP A 497 -32.81 -11.52 7.79
C ASP A 497 -32.21 -10.35 7.01
N LEU A 498 -31.47 -10.63 5.93
CA LEU A 498 -30.90 -9.62 5.05
C LEU A 498 -32.01 -8.74 4.44
N GLN A 499 -33.05 -9.35 3.87
CA GLN A 499 -34.14 -8.61 3.24
C GLN A 499 -34.91 -7.75 4.25
N SER A 500 -35.15 -8.27 5.45
CA SER A 500 -35.80 -7.55 6.54
C SER A 500 -34.95 -6.32 6.95
N TYR A 501 -33.65 -6.51 7.13
CA TYR A 501 -32.74 -5.43 7.49
C TYR A 501 -32.65 -4.35 6.40
N MET A 502 -32.62 -4.76 5.12
CA MET A 502 -32.63 -3.82 3.99
C MET A 502 -33.94 -3.01 3.92
N ALA A 503 -35.08 -3.65 4.24
CA ALA A 503 -36.39 -2.98 4.29
C ALA A 503 -36.45 -1.97 5.44
N GLU A 504 -36.03 -2.34 6.64
CA GLU A 504 -35.94 -1.45 7.80
C GLU A 504 -35.02 -0.26 7.55
N SER A 505 -33.93 -0.49 6.83
CA SER A 505 -32.99 0.55 6.40
C SER A 505 -33.50 1.39 5.22
N LYS A 506 -34.73 1.16 4.74
CA LYS A 506 -35.40 1.90 3.65
C LYS A 506 -34.62 1.88 2.32
N VAL A 507 -33.86 0.85 2.06
CA VAL A 507 -33.14 0.65 0.81
C VAL A 507 -34.11 0.21 -0.30
N ALA A 508 -33.96 0.80 -1.48
CA ALA A 508 -34.79 0.44 -2.63
C ALA A 508 -34.62 -1.06 -3.00
N LYS A 509 -35.74 -1.74 -3.22
CA LYS A 509 -35.75 -3.21 -3.38
C LYS A 509 -34.90 -3.73 -4.55
N GLN A 510 -34.72 -2.93 -5.61
CA GLN A 510 -33.87 -3.28 -6.75
C GLN A 510 -32.37 -3.40 -6.39
N TYR A 511 -31.95 -2.88 -5.25
CA TYR A 511 -30.56 -2.92 -4.79
C TYR A 511 -30.27 -4.06 -3.80
N TRP A 512 -31.32 -4.81 -3.39
CA TRP A 512 -31.15 -5.88 -2.42
C TRP A 512 -30.45 -7.07 -3.05
N PRO A 513 -29.47 -7.67 -2.35
CA PRO A 513 -28.93 -8.95 -2.78
C PRO A 513 -30.01 -10.01 -2.81
N GLU A 514 -30.05 -10.77 -3.91
CA GLU A 514 -31.00 -11.89 -4.06
C GLU A 514 -30.46 -13.20 -3.54
N ARG A 515 -29.18 -13.21 -3.19
CA ARG A 515 -28.52 -14.40 -2.66
C ARG A 515 -27.56 -14.01 -1.54
N ILE A 516 -27.48 -14.87 -0.52
CA ILE A 516 -26.47 -14.79 0.54
C ILE A 516 -25.68 -16.10 0.58
N GLU A 517 -24.38 -15.99 0.72
CA GLU A 517 -23.45 -17.09 0.96
C GLU A 517 -22.67 -16.81 2.25
N VAL A 518 -22.91 -17.64 3.26
CA VAL A 518 -22.15 -17.55 4.52
C VAL A 518 -20.82 -18.28 4.33
N VAL A 519 -19.72 -17.56 4.58
CA VAL A 519 -18.35 -18.06 4.41
C VAL A 519 -17.57 -17.90 5.72
N GLU A 520 -16.61 -18.77 5.97
CA GLU A 520 -15.74 -18.66 7.14
C GLU A 520 -14.85 -17.41 7.07
N GLN A 521 -14.36 -17.08 5.86
CA GLN A 521 -13.54 -15.91 5.60
C GLN A 521 -13.69 -15.40 4.16
N LEU A 522 -13.56 -14.09 3.97
CA LEU A 522 -13.47 -13.51 2.65
C LEU A 522 -12.04 -13.66 2.11
N PRO A 523 -11.87 -13.91 0.80
CA PRO A 523 -10.55 -13.92 0.18
C PRO A 523 -9.97 -12.51 0.17
N VAL A 524 -8.87 -12.32 0.89
CA VAL A 524 -8.19 -11.02 0.98
C VAL A 524 -6.76 -11.08 0.45
N THR A 525 -6.25 -9.92 0.07
CA THR A 525 -4.81 -9.73 -0.14
C THR A 525 -4.10 -9.58 1.21
N PRO A 526 -2.78 -9.68 1.29
CA PRO A 526 -2.04 -9.44 2.54
C PRO A 526 -2.18 -8.02 3.08
N SER A 527 -2.49 -7.07 2.20
CA SER A 527 -2.84 -5.70 2.59
C SER A 527 -4.28 -5.57 3.12
N GLY A 528 -5.03 -6.68 3.26
CA GLY A 528 -6.40 -6.72 3.77
C GLY A 528 -7.49 -6.37 2.74
N LYS A 529 -7.15 -6.23 1.45
CA LYS A 529 -8.12 -5.91 0.40
C LYS A 529 -8.85 -7.15 -0.10
N ILE A 530 -10.19 -7.10 -0.15
CA ILE A 530 -11.01 -8.21 -0.64
C ILE A 530 -10.77 -8.47 -2.13
N GLN A 531 -10.56 -9.75 -2.47
CA GLN A 531 -10.33 -10.21 -3.84
C GLN A 531 -11.68 -10.57 -4.50
N LYS A 532 -12.46 -9.54 -4.88
CA LYS A 532 -13.80 -9.72 -5.48
C LYS A 532 -13.81 -10.64 -6.69
N PHE A 533 -12.72 -10.69 -7.46
CA PHE A 533 -12.63 -11.58 -8.62
C PHE A 533 -12.76 -13.06 -8.24
N LYS A 534 -12.23 -13.48 -7.09
CA LYS A 534 -12.40 -14.87 -6.59
C LYS A 534 -13.86 -15.15 -6.19
N LEU A 535 -14.52 -14.17 -5.59
CA LEU A 535 -15.94 -14.27 -5.25
C LEU A 535 -16.81 -14.31 -6.51
N LYS A 536 -16.48 -13.52 -7.54
CA LYS A 536 -17.15 -13.56 -8.84
C LYS A 536 -17.02 -14.94 -9.52
N GLU A 537 -15.85 -15.59 -9.45
CA GLU A 537 -15.67 -16.96 -9.98
C GLU A 537 -16.54 -17.99 -9.24
N ILE A 538 -16.69 -17.85 -7.92
CA ILE A 538 -17.62 -18.67 -7.15
C ILE A 538 -19.05 -18.38 -7.55
N ALA A 539 -19.42 -17.11 -7.65
CA ALA A 539 -20.77 -16.66 -7.95
C ALA A 539 -21.24 -17.03 -9.38
N LYS A 540 -20.33 -17.15 -10.35
CA LYS A 540 -20.65 -17.66 -11.70
C LYS A 540 -21.34 -19.01 -11.70
N LYS A 541 -21.08 -19.85 -10.67
CA LYS A 541 -21.72 -21.18 -10.53
C LYS A 541 -23.19 -21.08 -10.11
N PHE A 542 -23.67 -19.90 -9.75
CA PHE A 542 -25.05 -19.63 -9.34
C PHE A 542 -25.93 -19.21 -10.52
N ALA A 543 -25.34 -19.01 -11.70
CA ALA A 543 -26.11 -18.76 -12.92
C ALA A 543 -27.09 -19.90 -13.16
N ALA A 544 -28.38 -19.56 -13.22
CA ALA A 544 -29.49 -20.49 -13.50
C ALA A 544 -29.64 -20.68 -15.02
#